data_84c882b3aafafcd2063304ccb4a2d57b
#
_entry.id   84c882b3aafafcd2063304ccb4a2d57b
#
_cell.length_a   1.000
_cell.length_b   1.000
_cell.length_c   1.000
_cell.angle_alpha   90.00
_cell.angle_beta   90.00
_cell.angle_gamma   90.00
#
_symmetry.space_group_name_H-M   'P 1'
#
loop_
_entity.id
_entity.type
_entity.pdbx_description
1 polymer ?
#
loop_
_entity_poly.entity_id
_entity_poly.type
_entity_poly.pdbx_seq_one_letter_code
_entity_poly.pdbx_strand_id
1 'polypeptide(L)'
;MRERKKVVMKRQKLVSTLLSAFLLANCLAFRTSASEIESLSISDLQHEKIEEITSNILGVTPRALVRFEADIEENSISAMKNVKFPLEANETVTINASYSPSSASMDFGVVTSDGYFYYSNVDNGNINKTIRVEERGNYMLAVRNNSDDTVSVVGYVND
;
A
#
# COMPACT_ATOMS: atom_id res chain seq x y z
N MET A 1 35.77 -53.49 -44.79
CA MET A 1 35.37 -53.47 -43.36
C MET A 1 36.11 -52.43 -42.60
N ARG A 2 36.25 -51.21 -43.15
CA ARG A 2 37.05 -50.08 -42.53
C ARG A 2 36.31 -48.73 -42.41
N GLU A 3 35.08 -48.66 -42.93
CA GLU A 3 34.34 -47.33 -42.92
C GLU A 3 33.34 -47.19 -41.80
N ARG A 4 32.93 -48.22 -41.08
CA ARG A 4 31.92 -48.13 -40.03
C ARG A 4 32.46 -47.58 -38.68
N LYS A 5 33.77 -47.53 -38.48
CA LYS A 5 34.35 -47.03 -37.23
C LYS A 5 34.49 -45.50 -37.16
N LYS A 6 34.54 -44.81 -38.32
CA LYS A 6 34.71 -43.34 -38.35
C LYS A 6 33.43 -42.54 -38.08
N VAL A 7 32.28 -43.14 -38.32
CA VAL A 7 30.99 -42.45 -38.15
C VAL A 7 30.55 -42.43 -36.69
N VAL A 8 30.90 -43.46 -35.92
CA VAL A 8 30.50 -43.56 -34.48
C VAL A 8 31.28 -42.59 -33.61
N MET A 9 32.54 -42.28 -33.93
CA MET A 9 33.35 -41.35 -33.11
C MET A 9 32.97 -39.88 -33.29
N LYS A 10 32.34 -39.48 -34.39
CA LYS A 10 31.91 -38.10 -34.63
C LYS A 10 30.62 -37.72 -33.87
N ARG A 11 29.79 -38.71 -33.53
CA ARG A 11 28.54 -38.46 -32.78
C ARG A 11 28.74 -38.31 -31.27
N GLN A 12 29.77 -38.92 -30.69
CA GLN A 12 30.04 -38.80 -29.26
C GLN A 12 30.66 -37.46 -28.85
N LYS A 13 31.34 -36.74 -29.76
CA LYS A 13 31.93 -35.44 -29.46
C LYS A 13 30.92 -34.29 -29.51
N LEU A 14 29.77 -34.47 -30.16
CA LEU A 14 28.73 -33.47 -30.26
C LEU A 14 27.76 -33.43 -29.06
N VAL A 15 27.65 -34.55 -28.34
CA VAL A 15 26.75 -34.67 -27.17
C VAL A 15 27.40 -34.09 -25.91
N SER A 16 28.74 -34.11 -25.85
CA SER A 16 29.47 -33.62 -24.66
C SER A 16 29.56 -32.08 -24.57
N THR A 17 29.43 -31.37 -25.69
CA THR A 17 29.50 -29.90 -25.70
C THR A 17 28.16 -29.21 -25.46
N LEU A 18 27.05 -29.95 -25.59
CA LEU A 18 25.71 -29.38 -25.31
C LEU A 18 25.30 -29.50 -23.84
N LEU A 19 25.95 -30.35 -23.06
CA LEU A 19 25.60 -30.57 -21.65
C LEU A 19 26.28 -29.54 -20.71
N SER A 20 27.39 -28.95 -21.15
CA SER A 20 28.10 -27.94 -20.33
C SER A 20 27.56 -26.52 -20.47
N ALA A 21 26.75 -26.24 -21.49
CA ALA A 21 26.13 -24.90 -21.65
C ALA A 21 24.83 -24.72 -20.84
N PHE A 22 24.24 -25.83 -20.35
CA PHE A 22 22.96 -25.74 -19.61
C PHE A 22 23.13 -25.53 -18.09
N LEU A 23 24.33 -25.70 -17.56
CA LEU A 23 24.61 -25.57 -16.12
C LEU A 23 25.02 -24.16 -15.67
N LEU A 24 25.29 -23.24 -16.62
CA LEU A 24 25.66 -21.86 -16.30
C LEU A 24 24.51 -20.86 -16.36
N ALA A 25 23.33 -21.27 -16.80
CA ALA A 25 22.18 -20.37 -16.91
C ALA A 25 21.27 -20.35 -15.66
N ASN A 26 21.49 -21.23 -14.66
CA ASN A 26 20.62 -21.33 -13.48
C ASN A 26 21.14 -20.64 -12.22
N CYS A 27 22.23 -19.89 -12.29
CA CYS A 27 22.79 -19.21 -11.12
C CYS A 27 22.43 -17.70 -11.03
N LEU A 28 21.52 -17.19 -11.85
CA LEU A 28 21.23 -15.73 -11.89
C LEU A 28 19.77 -15.37 -11.61
N ALA A 29 19.06 -16.10 -10.79
CA ALA A 29 17.69 -15.70 -10.42
C ALA A 29 17.36 -15.98 -8.95
N PHE A 30 18.29 -15.82 -8.02
CA PHE A 30 17.90 -15.43 -6.67
C PHE A 30 17.92 -13.91 -6.60
N ARG A 31 16.97 -13.27 -7.25
CA ARG A 31 16.54 -11.96 -6.81
C ARG A 31 15.85 -12.21 -5.46
N THR A 32 16.53 -11.88 -4.38
CA THR A 32 15.86 -11.58 -3.13
C THR A 32 14.85 -10.48 -3.47
N SER A 33 13.59 -10.87 -3.63
CA SER A 33 12.50 -9.92 -3.53
C SER A 33 12.55 -9.42 -2.08
N ALA A 34 13.27 -8.33 -1.86
CA ALA A 34 12.82 -7.42 -0.82
C ALA A 34 11.35 -7.18 -1.19
N SER A 35 10.45 -7.49 -0.30
CA SER A 35 9.05 -7.14 -0.45
C SER A 35 9.02 -5.62 -0.52
N GLU A 36 9.02 -5.09 -1.73
CA GLU A 36 8.76 -3.67 -1.95
C GLU A 36 7.38 -3.46 -1.33
N ILE A 37 7.31 -2.64 -0.31
CA ILE A 37 6.03 -2.23 0.28
C ILE A 37 5.31 -1.53 -0.86
N GLU A 38 4.26 -2.16 -1.38
CA GLU A 38 3.49 -1.63 -2.49
C GLU A 38 2.79 -0.35 -1.98
N SER A 39 3.37 0.80 -2.28
CA SER A 39 2.81 2.10 -1.94
C SER A 39 2.07 2.66 -3.15
N LEU A 40 0.82 3.07 -2.94
CA LEU A 40 0.05 3.81 -3.92
C LEU A 40 0.52 5.26 -3.95
N SER A 41 0.69 5.84 -5.14
CA SER A 41 0.90 7.28 -5.23
C SER A 41 -0.38 8.01 -4.86
N ILE A 42 -0.25 9.16 -4.18
CA ILE A 42 -1.41 9.99 -3.80
C ILE A 42 -2.22 10.40 -5.04
N SER A 43 -1.56 10.62 -6.18
CA SER A 43 -2.22 10.95 -7.46
C SER A 43 -3.06 9.82 -8.05
N ASP A 44 -2.84 8.56 -7.63
CA ASP A 44 -3.60 7.39 -8.06
C ASP A 44 -4.90 7.21 -7.25
N LEU A 45 -5.06 7.96 -6.16
CA LEU A 45 -6.23 7.90 -5.29
C LEU A 45 -7.38 8.75 -5.83
N GLN A 46 -8.60 8.36 -5.47
CA GLN A 46 -9.76 9.24 -5.62
C GLN A 46 -9.56 10.47 -4.75
N HIS A 47 -10.01 11.63 -5.22
CA HIS A 47 -9.90 12.85 -4.44
C HIS A 47 -11.08 13.78 -4.68
N GLU A 48 -11.41 14.55 -3.66
CA GLU A 48 -12.41 15.60 -3.71
C GLU A 48 -12.05 16.71 -2.73
N LYS A 49 -12.56 17.91 -2.99
CA LYS A 49 -12.44 19.01 -2.05
C LYS A 49 -13.52 18.89 -0.99
N ILE A 50 -13.11 18.82 0.28
CA ILE A 50 -14.04 18.78 1.40
C ILE A 50 -14.30 20.19 1.93
N GLU A 51 -15.58 20.51 2.12
CA GLU A 51 -16.01 21.80 2.65
C GLU A 51 -16.17 21.76 4.17
N GLU A 52 -16.56 20.59 4.71
CA GLU A 52 -16.79 20.42 6.15
C GLU A 52 -16.29 19.06 6.63
N ILE A 53 -15.68 19.08 7.83
CA ILE A 53 -15.29 17.88 8.57
C ILE A 53 -16.12 17.87 9.85
N THR A 54 -16.99 16.88 10.00
CA THR A 54 -18.03 16.84 11.03
C THR A 54 -17.51 16.56 12.43
N SER A 55 -16.40 15.84 12.56
CA SER A 55 -15.80 15.55 13.86
C SER A 55 -14.27 15.49 13.84
N ASN A 56 -13.67 15.40 15.02
CA ASN A 56 -12.25 15.26 15.20
C ASN A 56 -11.93 13.85 15.72
N ILE A 57 -11.14 13.08 14.99
CA ILE A 57 -10.62 11.81 15.45
C ILE A 57 -9.55 12.08 16.52
N LEU A 58 -9.70 11.46 17.68
CA LEU A 58 -8.72 11.55 18.75
C LEU A 58 -7.61 10.51 18.52
N GLY A 59 -6.38 10.97 18.51
CA GLY A 59 -5.20 10.11 18.41
C GLY A 59 -4.25 10.33 19.58
N VAL A 60 -3.55 9.30 19.99
CA VAL A 60 -2.52 9.34 21.04
C VAL A 60 -1.16 9.10 20.40
N THR A 61 -0.28 10.09 20.48
CA THR A 61 1.07 10.03 19.92
C THR A 61 2.09 9.44 20.90
N PRO A 62 2.79 8.37 20.49
CA PRO A 62 4.23 8.37 20.52
C PRO A 62 4.76 8.50 19.09
N ARG A 63 5.91 9.17 18.93
CA ARG A 63 6.55 9.50 17.65
C ARG A 63 6.50 8.33 16.65
N ALA A 64 6.12 8.59 15.41
CA ALA A 64 6.04 7.68 14.27
C ALA A 64 4.83 6.74 14.22
N LEU A 65 4.10 6.47 15.29
CA LEU A 65 2.90 5.65 15.29
C LEU A 65 1.79 6.36 16.06
N VAL A 66 0.73 6.73 15.39
CA VAL A 66 -0.45 7.37 16.01
C VAL A 66 -1.59 6.37 16.04
N ARG A 67 -2.02 5.97 17.23
CA ARG A 67 -3.24 5.16 17.41
C ARG A 67 -4.45 6.07 17.42
N PHE A 68 -5.54 5.59 16.85
CA PHE A 68 -6.82 6.30 16.86
C PHE A 68 -7.98 5.32 17.05
N GLU A 69 -9.05 5.86 17.60
CA GLU A 69 -10.34 5.21 17.76
C GLU A 69 -11.42 6.28 17.61
N ALA A 70 -12.47 5.98 16.85
CA ALA A 70 -13.57 6.91 16.62
C ALA A 70 -14.83 6.17 16.19
N ASP A 71 -15.97 6.73 16.56
CA ASP A 71 -17.25 6.42 15.97
C ASP A 71 -17.54 7.47 14.89
N ILE A 72 -17.69 7.01 13.66
CA ILE A 72 -17.95 7.86 12.50
C ILE A 72 -19.44 7.79 12.20
N GLU A 73 -20.13 8.90 12.34
CA GLU A 73 -21.56 8.98 12.06
C GLU A 73 -21.88 8.64 10.60
N GLU A 74 -23.12 8.26 10.32
CA GLU A 74 -23.62 7.98 8.98
C GLU A 74 -23.34 9.14 8.02
N ASN A 75 -22.95 8.82 6.79
CA ASN A 75 -22.72 9.78 5.70
C ASN A 75 -21.83 10.98 6.09
N SER A 76 -20.86 10.75 7.00
CA SER A 76 -20.00 11.81 7.54
C SER A 76 -18.51 11.56 7.32
N ILE A 77 -17.74 12.65 7.37
CA ILE A 77 -16.28 12.63 7.34
C ILE A 77 -15.70 13.16 8.66
N SER A 78 -14.72 12.42 9.18
CA SER A 78 -13.99 12.76 10.40
C SER A 78 -12.50 12.84 10.13
N ALA A 79 -11.78 13.76 10.76
CA ALA A 79 -10.34 13.88 10.58
C ALA A 79 -9.58 14.10 11.90
N MET A 80 -8.30 13.74 11.89
CA MET A 80 -7.36 13.98 13.01
C MET A 80 -6.83 15.43 12.97
N LYS A 81 -7.69 16.41 13.23
CA LYS A 81 -7.34 17.85 13.10
C LYS A 81 -6.13 18.28 13.93
N ASN A 82 -5.87 17.59 15.05
CA ASN A 82 -4.79 17.92 15.98
C ASN A 82 -3.48 17.18 15.70
N VAL A 83 -3.48 16.24 14.73
CA VAL A 83 -2.30 15.47 14.34
C VAL A 83 -2.04 15.71 12.86
N LYS A 84 -0.88 16.28 12.58
CA LYS A 84 -0.41 16.52 11.22
C LYS A 84 0.85 15.72 10.98
N PHE A 85 0.91 15.10 9.82
CA PHE A 85 2.07 14.38 9.31
C PHE A 85 2.82 15.32 8.35
N PRO A 86 3.94 15.95 8.79
CA PRO A 86 4.77 16.74 7.89
C PRO A 86 5.61 15.78 7.05
N LEU A 87 5.24 15.60 5.78
CA LEU A 87 5.90 14.69 4.85
C LEU A 87 6.64 15.47 3.77
N GLU A 88 7.83 14.98 3.43
CA GLU A 88 8.58 15.42 2.24
C GLU A 88 8.07 14.68 0.99
N ALA A 89 8.40 15.18 -0.19
CA ALA A 89 8.07 14.49 -1.45
C ALA A 89 8.67 13.09 -1.48
N ASN A 90 7.88 12.10 -1.88
CA ASN A 90 8.16 10.66 -1.91
C ASN A 90 8.17 9.96 -0.55
N GLU A 91 7.91 10.64 0.56
CA GLU A 91 7.65 9.97 1.84
C GLU A 91 6.28 9.29 1.84
N THR A 92 6.08 8.38 2.77
CA THR A 92 4.88 7.54 2.83
C THR A 92 4.16 7.68 4.16
N VAL A 93 2.86 7.52 4.11
CA VAL A 93 2.02 7.32 5.29
C VAL A 93 1.26 6.00 5.16
N THR A 94 1.31 5.18 6.20
CA THR A 94 0.62 3.89 6.24
C THR A 94 -0.58 3.99 7.18
N ILE A 95 -1.76 3.63 6.67
CA ILE A 95 -3.01 3.54 7.42
C ILE A 95 -3.34 2.07 7.61
N ASN A 96 -3.45 1.63 8.86
CA ASN A 96 -3.91 0.29 9.20
C ASN A 96 -5.05 0.41 10.21
N ALA A 97 -6.24 -0.07 9.83
CA ALA A 97 -7.42 0.02 10.67
C ALA A 97 -8.37 -1.16 10.44
N SER A 98 -9.20 -1.39 11.44
CA SER A 98 -10.38 -2.27 11.37
C SER A 98 -11.61 -1.46 11.76
N TYR A 99 -12.78 -1.86 11.24
CA TYR A 99 -14.03 -1.19 11.52
C TYR A 99 -15.20 -2.15 11.61
N SER A 100 -16.25 -1.71 12.28
CA SER A 100 -17.49 -2.47 12.50
C SER A 100 -18.71 -1.57 12.36
N PRO A 101 -19.76 -2.00 11.62
CA PRO A 101 -19.88 -3.28 10.94
C PRO A 101 -18.93 -3.42 9.73
N SER A 102 -18.44 -4.64 9.46
CA SER A 102 -17.44 -4.91 8.43
C SER A 102 -17.97 -4.76 7.00
N SER A 103 -19.29 -4.72 6.82
CA SER A 103 -19.94 -4.50 5.53
C SER A 103 -20.16 -3.02 5.20
N ALA A 104 -19.78 -2.12 6.09
CA ALA A 104 -19.89 -0.69 5.84
C ALA A 104 -18.93 -0.25 4.72
N SER A 105 -19.37 0.69 3.88
CA SER A 105 -18.54 1.33 2.88
C SER A 105 -17.79 2.50 3.51
N MET A 106 -16.47 2.41 3.55
CA MET A 106 -15.62 3.38 4.22
C MET A 106 -14.55 3.92 3.28
N ASP A 107 -14.25 5.20 3.38
CA ASP A 107 -13.09 5.80 2.72
C ASP A 107 -12.04 6.18 3.75
N PHE A 108 -10.83 5.72 3.53
CA PHE A 108 -9.68 6.07 4.34
C PHE A 108 -8.63 6.81 3.50
N GLY A 109 -8.07 7.87 4.06
CA GLY A 109 -7.07 8.62 3.33
C GLY A 109 -6.50 9.79 4.09
N VAL A 110 -5.95 10.74 3.34
CA VAL A 110 -5.31 11.93 3.89
C VAL A 110 -5.92 13.20 3.33
N VAL A 111 -5.99 14.22 4.17
CA VAL A 111 -6.40 15.55 3.79
C VAL A 111 -5.17 16.44 3.70
N THR A 112 -5.04 17.16 2.60
CA THR A 112 -4.00 18.16 2.36
C THR A 112 -4.35 19.51 3.00
N SER A 113 -3.37 20.40 3.10
CA SER A 113 -3.57 21.73 3.72
C SER A 113 -4.54 22.64 2.95
N ASP A 114 -4.74 22.39 1.66
CA ASP A 114 -5.69 23.10 0.79
C ASP A 114 -7.10 22.47 0.77
N GLY A 115 -7.30 21.43 1.59
CA GLY A 115 -8.61 20.81 1.84
C GLY A 115 -9.02 19.73 0.86
N TYR A 116 -8.09 19.14 0.11
CA TYR A 116 -8.41 17.98 -0.70
C TYR A 116 -8.25 16.69 0.11
N PHE A 117 -9.27 15.84 0.06
CA PHE A 117 -9.27 14.49 0.62
C PHE A 117 -8.92 13.49 -0.47
N TYR A 118 -7.79 12.81 -0.31
CA TYR A 118 -7.33 11.71 -1.17
C TYR A 118 -7.58 10.40 -0.45
N TYR A 119 -8.35 9.48 -1.05
CA TYR A 119 -8.86 8.32 -0.34
C TYR A 119 -8.91 7.06 -1.17
N SER A 120 -8.96 5.93 -0.46
CA SER A 120 -9.27 4.61 -0.98
C SER A 120 -10.53 4.10 -0.32
N ASN A 121 -11.51 3.65 -1.11
CA ASN A 121 -12.72 3.01 -0.61
C ASN A 121 -12.43 1.56 -0.21
N VAL A 122 -13.04 1.11 0.88
CA VAL A 122 -13.03 -0.27 1.39
C VAL A 122 -14.40 -0.66 1.94
N ASP A 123 -14.76 -1.94 1.82
CA ASP A 123 -16.07 -2.50 2.21
C ASP A 123 -15.95 -3.89 2.86
N ASN A 124 -14.79 -4.21 3.43
CA ASN A 124 -14.46 -5.54 3.93
C ASN A 124 -14.00 -5.58 5.40
N GLY A 125 -14.27 -4.50 6.16
CA GLY A 125 -14.00 -4.41 7.60
C GLY A 125 -12.59 -4.00 7.98
N ASN A 126 -11.68 -3.82 7.04
CA ASN A 126 -10.30 -3.43 7.35
C ASN A 126 -9.62 -2.68 6.19
N ILE A 127 -8.56 -1.94 6.53
CA ILE A 127 -7.64 -1.34 5.57
C ILE A 127 -6.20 -1.53 6.04
N ASN A 128 -5.32 -1.79 5.10
CA ASN A 128 -3.87 -1.71 5.25
C ASN A 128 -3.31 -1.12 3.96
N LYS A 129 -3.07 0.18 3.95
CA LYS A 129 -2.64 0.93 2.77
C LYS A 129 -1.48 1.85 3.10
N THR A 130 -0.49 1.84 2.23
CA THR A 130 0.63 2.79 2.25
C THR A 130 0.45 3.77 1.08
N ILE A 131 0.40 5.05 1.40
CA ILE A 131 0.22 6.16 0.46
C ILE A 131 1.55 6.92 0.39
N ARG A 132 2.08 7.10 -0.81
CA ARG A 132 3.26 7.92 -1.08
C ARG A 132 2.80 9.31 -1.53
N VAL A 133 3.27 10.35 -0.87
CA VAL A 133 2.98 11.73 -1.24
C VAL A 133 3.95 12.21 -2.32
N GLU A 134 3.48 13.05 -3.23
CA GLU A 134 4.28 13.59 -4.33
C GLU A 134 4.88 14.96 -4.00
N GLU A 135 4.26 15.67 -3.09
CA GLU A 135 4.65 17.01 -2.70
C GLU A 135 4.90 17.10 -1.19
N ARG A 136 5.84 17.96 -0.82
CA ARG A 136 6.03 18.31 0.57
C ARG A 136 4.80 19.02 1.12
N GLY A 137 4.28 18.56 2.27
CA GLY A 137 3.11 19.17 2.88
C GLY A 137 2.81 18.68 4.28
N ASN A 138 1.73 19.23 4.85
CA ASN A 138 1.13 18.73 6.08
C ASN A 138 -0.14 17.98 5.72
N TYR A 139 -0.18 16.71 6.07
CA TYR A 139 -1.28 15.80 5.81
C TYR A 139 -2.00 15.45 7.11
N MET A 140 -3.29 15.20 7.04
CA MET A 140 -4.10 14.74 8.18
C MET A 140 -4.81 13.45 7.78
N LEU A 141 -4.85 12.45 8.68
CA LEU A 141 -5.73 11.31 8.49
C LEU A 141 -7.19 11.77 8.47
N ALA A 142 -7.94 11.27 7.51
CA ALA A 142 -9.39 11.38 7.50
C ALA A 142 -10.06 10.05 7.13
N VAL A 143 -11.25 9.85 7.67
CA VAL A 143 -12.10 8.68 7.44
C VAL A 143 -13.50 9.17 7.14
N ARG A 144 -14.10 8.63 6.07
CA ARG A 144 -15.49 8.90 5.71
C ARG A 144 -16.30 7.62 5.78
N ASN A 145 -17.44 7.72 6.39
CA ASN A 145 -18.46 6.68 6.42
C ASN A 145 -19.49 6.97 5.31
N ASN A 146 -19.60 6.08 4.34
CA ASN A 146 -20.58 6.16 3.24
C ASN A 146 -21.80 5.26 3.50
N SER A 147 -21.98 4.79 4.72
CA SER A 147 -23.09 3.90 5.14
C SER A 147 -24.13 4.68 5.92
N ASP A 148 -25.31 4.07 6.08
CA ASP A 148 -26.45 4.66 6.79
C ASP A 148 -26.43 4.40 8.32
N ASP A 149 -25.40 3.73 8.80
CA ASP A 149 -25.20 3.42 10.23
C ASP A 149 -23.88 4.01 10.73
N THR A 150 -23.80 4.32 12.02
CA THR A 150 -22.54 4.69 12.67
C THR A 150 -21.54 3.54 12.62
N VAL A 151 -20.31 3.82 12.28
CA VAL A 151 -19.22 2.84 12.17
C VAL A 151 -18.11 3.14 13.18
N SER A 152 -17.85 2.14 14.04
CA SER A 152 -16.72 2.20 14.96
C SER A 152 -15.43 1.80 14.24
N VAL A 153 -14.42 2.65 14.31
CA VAL A 153 -13.11 2.47 13.68
C VAL A 153 -12.00 2.49 14.72
N VAL A 154 -11.08 1.53 14.62
CA VAL A 154 -9.87 1.48 15.46
C VAL A 154 -8.67 1.17 14.59
N GLY A 155 -7.56 1.89 14.82
CA GLY A 155 -6.38 1.68 14.01
C GLY A 155 -5.17 2.47 14.44
N TYR A 156 -4.21 2.49 13.54
CA TYR A 156 -3.02 3.34 13.67
C TYR A 156 -2.61 3.89 12.30
N VAL A 157 -1.97 5.03 12.35
CA VAL A 157 -1.31 5.64 11.20
C VAL A 157 0.16 5.83 11.54
N ASN A 158 1.02 5.59 10.56
CA ASN A 158 2.49 5.62 10.68
C ASN A 158 3.08 6.38 9.49
N ASP A 159 4.00 7.29 9.75
CA ASP A 159 4.78 8.07 8.78
C ASP A 159 6.28 7.70 8.82
#